data_7ff9b3acde00a5a374cc51b19de09eb5
#
_entry.id   7ff9b3acde00a5a374cc51b19de09eb5
#
_cell.length_a   1.000
_cell.length_b   1.000
_cell.length_c   1.000
_cell.angle_alpha   90.00
_cell.angle_beta   90.00
_cell.angle_gamma   90.00
#
_symmetry.space_group_name_H-M   'P 1'
#
loop_
_entity.id
_entity.type
_entity.pdbx_description
1 polymer ?
#
loop_
_entity_poly.entity_id
_entity_poly.type
_entity_poly.pdbx_seq_one_letter_code
_entity_poly.pdbx_strand_id
1 'polypeptide(L)'
;EKITAHEAVRDFGKSIVVGIAENKELTGRQVEIRYGDENYARSSFSYPTEGTMPVQENEIALDTITLDKMGLPYELGQEITLQWRKDLNGEEITTSTFTLSGYWDGNSAAMASMAWVSEAFVQSQCAGIDQVEQLANGQVLGTVMLHIDLYSDSNLEGAAEQILADTGLSNVSLSPNAAYDSTMNQNINREVLPMAICMVLVFASGYLIIYNIFQISVASDIRFYGRLKTLGTTKRQLKKMIYGQANRLSLIGIPIGLVIGYLLGAVLVPVMITGTTGEAKTAVNPYIFI
;
A
#
# COMPACT_ATOMS: atom_id res chain seq x y z
N GLU A 1 22.95 -16.83 8.02
CA GLU A 1 24.43 -16.72 8.04
C GLU A 1 25.03 -16.72 6.63
N LYS A 2 24.75 -17.75 5.78
CA LYS A 2 25.35 -17.79 4.41
C LYS A 2 24.92 -16.59 3.56
N ILE A 3 23.64 -16.23 3.57
CA ILE A 3 23.12 -15.09 2.81
C ILE A 3 23.68 -13.77 3.35
N THR A 4 23.66 -13.59 4.66
CA THR A 4 24.10 -12.35 5.32
C THR A 4 25.62 -12.14 5.27
N ALA A 5 26.38 -13.16 4.96
CA ALA A 5 27.83 -13.07 4.75
C ALA A 5 28.24 -12.92 3.26
N HIS A 6 27.27 -12.85 2.35
CA HIS A 6 27.54 -12.74 0.93
C HIS A 6 28.03 -11.31 0.58
N GLU A 7 29.02 -11.20 -0.33
CA GLU A 7 29.68 -9.94 -0.67
C GLU A 7 28.74 -8.86 -1.25
N ALA A 8 27.62 -9.26 -1.88
CA ALA A 8 26.63 -8.35 -2.43
C ALA A 8 25.75 -7.72 -1.34
N VAL A 9 25.74 -8.26 -0.11
CA VAL A 9 24.88 -7.79 0.99
C VAL A 9 25.58 -6.68 1.75
N ARG A 10 24.94 -5.50 1.78
CA ARG A 10 25.41 -4.32 2.51
C ARG A 10 24.96 -4.34 3.97
N ASP A 11 23.70 -4.65 4.19
CA ASP A 11 23.09 -4.69 5.51
C ASP A 11 21.91 -5.67 5.49
N PHE A 12 21.50 -6.13 6.65
CA PHE A 12 20.36 -7.01 6.78
C PHE A 12 19.64 -6.80 8.12
N GLY A 13 18.36 -7.13 8.14
CA GLY A 13 17.55 -7.24 9.33
C GLY A 13 16.92 -8.63 9.40
N LYS A 14 16.75 -9.15 10.60
CA LYS A 14 16.19 -10.48 10.88
C LYS A 14 14.88 -10.35 11.64
N SER A 15 13.87 -11.10 11.22
CA SER A 15 12.62 -11.29 11.94
C SER A 15 12.27 -12.78 12.04
N ILE A 16 11.57 -13.14 13.10
CA ILE A 16 11.07 -14.51 13.31
C ILE A 16 9.59 -14.43 13.64
N VAL A 17 8.78 -15.13 12.86
CA VAL A 17 7.33 -15.19 13.05
C VAL A 17 6.99 -16.07 14.24
N VAL A 18 6.11 -15.59 15.12
CA VAL A 18 5.57 -16.35 16.25
C VAL A 18 4.11 -16.75 16.00
N GLY A 19 3.29 -15.79 15.55
CA GLY A 19 1.88 -16.04 15.31
C GLY A 19 1.13 -14.79 14.96
N ILE A 20 -0.20 -14.89 15.02
CA ILE A 20 -1.12 -13.77 14.72
C ILE A 20 -2.01 -13.57 15.94
N ALA A 21 -2.17 -12.31 16.37
CA ALA A 21 -3.08 -11.96 17.44
C ALA A 21 -4.55 -12.11 16.99
N GLU A 22 -5.37 -12.70 17.86
CA GLU A 22 -6.79 -13.01 17.61
C GLU A 22 -7.74 -12.36 18.63
N ASN A 23 -7.28 -11.33 19.32
CA ASN A 23 -8.14 -10.54 20.18
C ASN A 23 -9.32 -9.99 19.37
N LYS A 24 -10.53 -10.05 19.91
CA LYS A 24 -11.76 -9.58 19.22
C LYS A 24 -11.69 -8.11 18.82
N GLU A 25 -11.01 -7.31 19.61
CA GLU A 25 -10.80 -5.88 19.41
C GLU A 25 -9.98 -5.60 18.14
N LEU A 26 -9.13 -6.55 17.74
CA LEU A 26 -8.26 -6.46 16.57
C LEU A 26 -8.95 -6.90 15.26
N THR A 27 -10.26 -7.20 15.32
CA THR A 27 -11.02 -7.57 14.12
C THR A 27 -10.87 -6.54 13.01
N GLY A 28 -10.53 -7.01 11.80
CA GLY A 28 -10.30 -6.16 10.62
C GLY A 28 -8.89 -5.55 10.52
N ARG A 29 -7.99 -5.88 11.45
CA ARG A 29 -6.56 -5.54 11.36
C ARG A 29 -5.74 -6.74 11.79
N GLN A 30 -4.95 -7.29 10.90
CA GLN A 30 -4.01 -8.34 11.26
C GLN A 30 -2.88 -7.77 12.11
N VAL A 31 -2.58 -8.42 13.23
CA VAL A 31 -1.43 -8.08 14.08
C VAL A 31 -0.52 -9.28 14.18
N GLU A 32 0.67 -9.15 13.60
CA GLU A 32 1.64 -10.23 13.54
C GLU A 32 2.60 -10.17 14.72
N ILE A 33 2.63 -11.23 15.53
CA ILE A 33 3.57 -11.38 16.65
C ILE A 33 4.88 -11.90 16.10
N ARG A 34 5.94 -11.12 16.30
CA ARG A 34 7.25 -11.39 15.70
C ARG A 34 8.39 -10.92 16.60
N TYR A 35 9.49 -11.61 16.54
CA TYR A 35 10.77 -11.00 16.87
C TYR A 35 11.27 -10.20 15.67
N GLY A 36 11.90 -9.08 15.92
CA GLY A 36 12.64 -8.31 14.93
C GLY A 36 13.88 -7.71 15.58
N ASP A 37 15.01 -7.77 14.90
CA ASP A 37 16.16 -6.96 15.30
C ASP A 37 15.93 -5.49 14.91
N GLU A 38 16.81 -4.61 15.39
CA GLU A 38 16.70 -3.18 15.16
C GLU A 38 16.68 -2.82 13.66
N ASN A 39 17.52 -3.49 12.86
CA ASN A 39 17.59 -3.24 11.41
C ASN A 39 16.29 -3.63 10.70
N TYR A 40 15.72 -4.77 11.07
CA TYR A 40 14.44 -5.21 10.52
C TYR A 40 13.30 -4.26 10.92
N ALA A 41 13.23 -3.87 12.19
CA ALA A 41 12.21 -2.95 12.68
C ALA A 41 12.30 -1.57 12.00
N ARG A 42 13.52 -1.05 11.78
CA ARG A 42 13.75 0.20 11.07
C ARG A 42 13.37 0.10 9.59
N SER A 43 13.79 -0.95 8.90
CA SER A 43 13.48 -1.15 7.48
C SER A 43 11.99 -1.39 7.22
N SER A 44 11.25 -1.91 8.20
CA SER A 44 9.79 -2.08 8.14
C SER A 44 9.00 -0.88 8.70
N PHE A 45 9.66 0.24 9.03
CA PHE A 45 9.03 1.44 9.60
C PHE A 45 8.25 1.19 10.89
N SER A 46 8.70 0.25 11.68
CA SER A 46 8.04 -0.21 12.91
C SER A 46 8.96 -0.24 14.13
N TYR A 47 10.05 0.54 14.07
CA TYR A 47 10.92 0.74 15.22
C TYR A 47 10.26 1.70 16.23
N PRO A 48 10.25 1.38 17.53
CA PRO A 48 9.67 2.23 18.56
C PRO A 48 10.22 3.66 18.54
N THR A 49 9.32 4.64 18.53
CA THR A 49 9.67 6.06 18.69
C THR A 49 9.69 6.46 20.15
N GLU A 50 8.96 5.73 20.98
CA GLU A 50 8.93 5.87 22.43
C GLU A 50 9.23 4.53 23.08
N GLY A 51 10.10 4.51 24.09
CA GLY A 51 10.55 3.28 24.74
C GLY A 51 11.64 2.55 23.93
N THR A 52 11.63 1.22 23.98
CA THR A 52 12.66 0.36 23.39
C THR A 52 12.08 -0.89 22.76
N MET A 53 12.86 -1.54 21.90
CA MET A 53 12.57 -2.91 21.47
C MET A 53 12.55 -3.86 22.68
N PRO A 54 11.67 -4.89 22.67
CA PRO A 54 11.56 -5.86 23.76
C PRO A 54 12.86 -6.65 23.96
N VAL A 55 13.30 -6.76 25.22
CA VAL A 55 14.48 -7.52 25.63
C VAL A 55 14.10 -8.69 26.53
N GLN A 56 13.20 -8.44 27.51
CA GLN A 56 12.73 -9.46 28.43
C GLN A 56 11.64 -10.33 27.79
N GLU A 57 11.51 -11.58 28.24
CA GLU A 57 10.53 -12.53 27.68
C GLU A 57 9.09 -12.02 27.72
N ASN A 58 8.74 -11.24 28.73
CA ASN A 58 7.42 -10.67 28.94
C ASN A 58 7.26 -9.23 28.40
N GLU A 59 8.14 -8.76 27.56
CA GLU A 59 8.04 -7.43 26.96
C GLU A 59 7.46 -7.49 25.53
N ILE A 60 6.74 -6.41 25.16
CA ILE A 60 6.15 -6.23 23.84
C ILE A 60 6.26 -4.77 23.40
N ALA A 61 6.43 -4.54 22.09
CA ALA A 61 6.27 -3.23 21.51
C ALA A 61 5.20 -3.27 20.40
N LEU A 62 4.32 -2.24 20.36
CA LEU A 62 3.14 -2.19 19.50
C LEU A 62 3.03 -0.85 18.78
N ASP A 63 2.29 -0.84 17.68
CA ASP A 63 1.90 0.43 17.04
C ASP A 63 0.67 1.06 17.73
N THR A 64 0.52 2.38 17.55
CA THR A 64 -0.63 3.15 18.11
C THR A 64 -1.97 2.65 17.60
N ILE A 65 -2.05 2.15 16.36
CA ILE A 65 -3.32 1.60 15.82
C ILE A 65 -3.76 0.37 16.59
N THR A 66 -2.82 -0.51 16.96
CA THR A 66 -3.12 -1.71 17.76
C THR A 66 -3.55 -1.32 19.18
N LEU A 67 -2.84 -0.38 19.81
CA LEU A 67 -3.20 0.13 21.13
C LEU A 67 -4.59 0.78 21.13
N ASP A 68 -4.90 1.62 20.14
CA ASP A 68 -6.23 2.26 19.98
C ASP A 68 -7.34 1.23 19.84
N LYS A 69 -7.14 0.21 18.98
CA LYS A 69 -8.14 -0.85 18.79
C LYS A 69 -8.39 -1.65 20.07
N MET A 70 -7.36 -1.86 20.88
CA MET A 70 -7.47 -2.53 22.18
C MET A 70 -7.99 -1.60 23.28
N GLY A 71 -8.17 -0.30 23.00
CA GLY A 71 -8.63 0.70 23.98
C GLY A 71 -7.62 0.97 25.08
N LEU A 72 -6.31 0.82 24.77
CA LEU A 72 -5.21 0.95 25.71
C LEU A 72 -4.51 2.31 25.57
N PRO A 73 -4.09 2.97 26.67
CA PRO A 73 -3.30 4.19 26.61
C PRO A 73 -1.87 3.93 26.15
N TYR A 74 -1.18 4.96 25.66
CA TYR A 74 0.22 4.92 25.21
C TYR A 74 1.18 5.10 26.40
N GLU A 75 1.12 4.21 27.38
CA GLU A 75 1.89 4.28 28.61
C GLU A 75 2.85 3.10 28.70
N LEU A 76 4.17 3.38 28.76
CA LEU A 76 5.19 2.34 28.95
C LEU A 76 5.00 1.65 30.30
N GLY A 77 5.24 0.34 30.33
CA GLY A 77 5.06 -0.48 31.53
C GLY A 77 3.64 -1.01 31.72
N GLN A 78 2.70 -0.66 30.84
CA GLN A 78 1.33 -1.17 30.87
C GLN A 78 1.29 -2.66 30.53
N GLU A 79 0.37 -3.37 31.16
CA GLU A 79 0.10 -4.77 30.90
C GLU A 79 -0.78 -4.94 29.65
N ILE A 80 -0.38 -5.82 28.75
CA ILE A 80 -1.04 -6.13 27.49
C ILE A 80 -1.25 -7.63 27.40
N THR A 81 -2.51 -8.04 27.21
CA THR A 81 -2.85 -9.46 27.04
C THR A 81 -3.22 -9.72 25.59
N LEU A 82 -2.46 -10.58 24.93
CA LEU A 82 -2.74 -11.05 23.58
C LEU A 82 -3.24 -12.49 23.58
N GLN A 83 -4.30 -12.72 22.83
CA GLN A 83 -4.75 -14.03 22.41
C GLN A 83 -4.21 -14.31 21.01
N TRP A 84 -3.55 -15.45 20.80
CA TRP A 84 -2.90 -15.73 19.54
C TRP A 84 -2.80 -17.25 19.29
N ARG A 85 -2.57 -17.64 18.03
CA ARG A 85 -2.40 -19.04 17.62
C ARG A 85 -0.96 -19.32 17.23
N LYS A 86 -0.46 -20.44 17.72
CA LYS A 86 0.80 -21.04 17.26
C LYS A 86 0.61 -21.73 15.91
N ASP A 87 -0.47 -22.47 15.76
CA ASP A 87 -0.88 -23.15 14.55
C ASP A 87 -2.06 -22.41 13.90
N LEU A 88 -1.85 -21.82 12.73
CA LEU A 88 -2.89 -21.07 12.02
C LEU A 88 -4.09 -21.95 11.61
N ASN A 89 -3.89 -23.25 11.47
CA ASN A 89 -4.93 -24.23 11.14
C ASN A 89 -5.54 -24.89 12.37
N GLY A 90 -4.93 -24.69 13.55
CA GLY A 90 -5.36 -25.26 14.82
C GLY A 90 -6.49 -24.46 15.47
N GLU A 91 -7.21 -25.09 16.40
CA GLU A 91 -8.26 -24.42 17.19
C GLU A 91 -7.72 -23.83 18.51
N GLU A 92 -6.50 -24.19 18.91
CA GLU A 92 -5.92 -23.79 20.19
C GLU A 92 -5.47 -22.33 20.18
N ILE A 93 -6.07 -21.53 21.08
CA ILE A 93 -5.70 -20.15 21.31
C ILE A 93 -4.82 -20.08 22.55
N THR A 94 -3.63 -19.54 22.39
CA THR A 94 -2.70 -19.25 23.50
C THR A 94 -2.94 -17.84 23.99
N THR A 95 -2.93 -17.64 25.31
CA THR A 95 -2.99 -16.30 25.92
C THR A 95 -1.64 -15.99 26.55
N SER A 96 -1.09 -14.84 26.21
CA SER A 96 0.17 -14.35 26.77
C SER A 96 -0.02 -12.91 27.26
N THR A 97 0.59 -12.62 28.40
CA THR A 97 0.55 -11.29 29.01
C THR A 97 1.95 -10.69 28.98
N PHE A 98 2.02 -9.45 28.51
CA PHE A 98 3.24 -8.72 28.29
C PHE A 98 3.21 -7.36 28.97
N THR A 99 4.38 -6.75 29.12
CA THR A 99 4.57 -5.36 29.53
C THR A 99 4.96 -4.53 28.32
N LEU A 100 4.29 -3.41 28.05
CA LEU A 100 4.61 -2.52 26.95
C LEU A 100 5.98 -1.87 27.15
N SER A 101 6.97 -2.26 26.33
CA SER A 101 8.34 -1.74 26.39
C SER A 101 8.58 -0.58 25.42
N GLY A 102 7.75 -0.46 24.37
CA GLY A 102 7.88 0.58 23.37
C GLY A 102 6.65 0.65 22.46
N TYR A 103 6.48 1.81 21.83
CA TYR A 103 5.45 1.99 20.80
C TYR A 103 5.89 2.98 19.73
N TRP A 104 5.22 2.94 18.58
CA TRP A 104 5.45 3.86 17.45
C TRP A 104 4.12 4.23 16.79
N ASP A 105 4.17 5.29 15.99
CA ASP A 105 3.00 5.75 15.24
C ASP A 105 2.67 4.76 14.11
N GLY A 106 1.48 4.20 14.14
CA GLY A 106 1.03 3.16 13.23
C GLY A 106 0.71 3.69 11.84
N ASN A 107 1.07 2.92 10.81
CA ASN A 107 0.77 3.26 9.43
C ASN A 107 -0.55 2.60 8.99
N SER A 108 -1.59 3.40 8.76
CA SER A 108 -2.90 2.90 8.29
C SER A 108 -2.88 2.33 6.87
N ALA A 109 -1.86 2.68 6.05
CA ALA A 109 -1.68 2.12 4.72
C ALA A 109 -1.01 0.73 4.74
N ALA A 110 -0.39 0.35 5.87
CA ALA A 110 0.14 -1.00 6.03
C ALA A 110 -1.00 -2.00 6.23
N MET A 111 -0.92 -3.14 5.56
CA MET A 111 -1.95 -4.20 5.62
C MET A 111 -2.02 -4.89 6.98
N ALA A 112 -0.91 -4.92 7.73
CA ALA A 112 -0.79 -5.53 9.03
C ALA A 112 -0.01 -4.64 9.99
N SER A 113 -0.29 -4.78 11.29
CA SER A 113 0.51 -4.24 12.38
C SER A 113 1.52 -5.27 12.84
N MET A 114 2.65 -4.80 13.36
CA MET A 114 3.64 -5.65 14.00
C MET A 114 3.47 -5.59 15.52
N ALA A 115 3.62 -6.73 16.18
CA ALA A 115 3.77 -6.85 17.62
C ALA A 115 5.14 -7.45 17.88
N TRP A 116 6.10 -6.58 18.21
CA TRP A 116 7.45 -7.03 18.49
C TRP A 116 7.53 -7.70 19.85
N VAL A 117 8.13 -8.88 19.89
CA VAL A 117 8.46 -9.61 21.11
C VAL A 117 9.97 -9.87 21.18
N SER A 118 10.47 -10.23 22.36
CA SER A 118 11.87 -10.49 22.57
C SER A 118 12.35 -11.80 21.93
N GLU A 119 13.65 -11.91 21.69
CA GLU A 119 14.26 -13.16 21.25
C GLU A 119 14.07 -14.28 22.28
N ALA A 120 14.09 -13.95 23.58
CA ALA A 120 13.84 -14.91 24.66
C ALA A 120 12.43 -15.53 24.56
N PHE A 121 11.40 -14.71 24.26
CA PHE A 121 10.05 -15.20 24.03
C PHE A 121 10.00 -16.15 22.83
N VAL A 122 10.62 -15.79 21.71
CA VAL A 122 10.68 -16.68 20.54
C VAL A 122 11.36 -17.99 20.86
N GLN A 123 12.49 -17.96 21.56
CA GLN A 123 13.19 -19.16 21.94
C GLN A 123 12.32 -20.09 22.82
N SER A 124 11.56 -19.52 23.76
CA SER A 124 10.66 -20.32 24.62
C SER A 124 9.49 -20.92 23.80
N GLN A 125 8.94 -20.22 22.85
CA GLN A 125 7.81 -20.67 22.04
C GLN A 125 8.20 -21.64 20.91
N CYS A 126 9.41 -21.49 20.36
CA CYS A 126 9.93 -22.30 19.25
C CYS A 126 10.84 -23.46 19.73
N ALA A 127 10.97 -23.68 21.02
CA ALA A 127 11.79 -24.77 21.56
C ALA A 127 11.31 -26.12 21.03
N GLY A 128 12.23 -26.87 20.39
CA GLY A 128 11.95 -28.22 19.88
C GLY A 128 11.15 -28.28 18.57
N ILE A 129 10.94 -27.14 17.90
CA ILE A 129 10.25 -27.07 16.61
C ILE A 129 11.25 -27.30 15.47
N ASP A 130 10.94 -28.24 14.57
CA ASP A 130 11.64 -28.38 13.29
C ASP A 130 11.00 -27.41 12.26
N GLN A 131 11.75 -26.37 11.89
CA GLN A 131 11.28 -25.35 10.95
C GLN A 131 10.98 -25.91 9.55
N VAL A 132 11.69 -26.95 9.11
CA VAL A 132 11.47 -27.58 7.81
C VAL A 132 10.15 -28.33 7.79
N GLU A 133 9.86 -29.07 8.88
CA GLU A 133 8.58 -29.76 9.04
C GLU A 133 7.43 -28.79 9.20
N GLN A 134 7.60 -27.68 9.93
CA GLN A 134 6.59 -26.63 10.06
C GLN A 134 6.21 -26.03 8.71
N LEU A 135 7.18 -25.60 7.93
CA LEU A 135 6.94 -25.04 6.60
C LEU A 135 6.28 -26.03 5.65
N ALA A 136 6.68 -27.32 5.70
CA ALA A 136 6.06 -28.38 4.90
C ALA A 136 4.57 -28.59 5.26
N ASN A 137 4.21 -28.34 6.52
CA ASN A 137 2.84 -28.42 7.02
C ASN A 137 2.05 -27.10 6.89
N GLY A 138 2.62 -26.08 6.23
CA GLY A 138 1.98 -24.76 6.05
C GLY A 138 1.92 -23.92 7.32
N GLN A 139 2.75 -24.24 8.31
CA GLN A 139 2.86 -23.50 9.57
C GLN A 139 3.89 -22.37 9.45
N VAL A 140 3.69 -21.29 10.20
CA VAL A 140 4.54 -20.09 10.13
C VAL A 140 5.40 -19.88 11.38
N LEU A 141 5.10 -20.58 12.47
CA LEU A 141 5.84 -20.44 13.73
C LEU A 141 7.32 -20.79 13.54
N GLY A 142 8.19 -19.88 13.94
CA GLY A 142 9.64 -20.01 13.80
C GLY A 142 10.19 -19.69 12.41
N THR A 143 9.35 -19.29 11.45
CA THR A 143 9.82 -18.87 10.12
C THR A 143 10.70 -17.63 10.24
N VAL A 144 11.94 -17.75 9.73
CA VAL A 144 12.90 -16.66 9.69
C VAL A 144 12.70 -15.87 8.42
N MET A 145 12.54 -14.55 8.55
CA MET A 145 12.49 -13.59 7.45
C MET A 145 13.68 -12.64 7.53
N LEU A 146 14.28 -12.36 6.38
CA LEU A 146 15.38 -11.42 6.27
C LEU A 146 14.97 -10.25 5.36
N HIS A 147 15.19 -9.03 5.82
CA HIS A 147 15.36 -7.90 4.93
C HIS A 147 16.82 -7.79 4.58
N ILE A 148 17.13 -7.73 3.30
CA ILE A 148 18.49 -7.66 2.80
C ILE A 148 18.64 -6.38 1.98
N ASP A 149 19.62 -5.59 2.33
CA ASP A 149 20.01 -4.41 1.60
C ASP A 149 21.28 -4.73 0.81
N LEU A 150 21.25 -4.49 -0.50
CA LEU A 150 22.36 -4.79 -1.39
C LEU A 150 23.18 -3.53 -1.67
N TYR A 151 24.46 -3.70 -2.02
CA TYR A 151 25.29 -2.58 -2.49
C TYR A 151 24.79 -1.99 -3.82
N SER A 152 24.10 -2.78 -4.65
CA SER A 152 23.52 -2.33 -5.91
C SER A 152 21.99 -2.47 -5.87
N ASP A 153 21.31 -1.43 -6.32
CA ASP A 153 19.85 -1.39 -6.50
C ASP A 153 19.41 -1.80 -7.92
N SER A 154 20.36 -2.27 -8.73
CA SER A 154 20.14 -2.62 -10.14
C SER A 154 19.93 -4.13 -10.26
N ASN A 155 18.86 -4.53 -10.97
CA ASN A 155 18.55 -5.94 -11.23
C ASN A 155 18.50 -6.79 -9.95
N LEU A 156 17.67 -6.39 -9.00
CA LEU A 156 17.56 -7.08 -7.70
C LEU A 156 17.15 -8.54 -7.85
N GLU A 157 16.35 -8.88 -8.85
CA GLU A 157 15.94 -10.26 -9.14
C GLU A 157 17.15 -11.14 -9.52
N GLY A 158 17.98 -10.68 -10.45
CA GLY A 158 19.18 -11.39 -10.83
C GLY A 158 20.23 -11.48 -9.71
N ALA A 159 20.36 -10.42 -8.89
CA ALA A 159 21.22 -10.45 -7.72
C ALA A 159 20.72 -11.47 -6.66
N ALA A 160 19.42 -11.54 -6.47
CA ALA A 160 18.80 -12.51 -5.59
C ALA A 160 19.02 -13.94 -6.04
N GLU A 161 18.85 -14.24 -7.34
CA GLU A 161 19.12 -15.55 -7.92
C GLU A 161 20.60 -15.93 -7.77
N GLN A 162 21.50 -14.97 -7.98
CA GLN A 162 22.93 -15.22 -7.82
C GLN A 162 23.30 -15.55 -6.37
N ILE A 163 22.77 -14.79 -5.39
CA ILE A 163 22.98 -15.07 -3.96
C ILE A 163 22.50 -16.48 -3.59
N LEU A 164 21.36 -16.93 -4.12
CA LEU A 164 20.87 -18.28 -3.88
C LEU A 164 21.79 -19.34 -4.50
N ALA A 165 22.24 -19.11 -5.73
CA ALA A 165 23.16 -20.02 -6.43
C ALA A 165 24.50 -20.15 -5.68
N ASP A 166 25.09 -19.04 -5.26
CA ASP A 166 26.38 -19.01 -4.57
C ASP A 166 26.30 -19.60 -3.16
N THR A 167 25.17 -19.44 -2.48
CA THR A 167 24.95 -20.00 -1.12
C THR A 167 24.49 -21.46 -1.12
N GLY A 168 24.05 -21.97 -2.30
CA GLY A 168 23.53 -23.34 -2.45
C GLY A 168 22.20 -23.58 -1.70
N LEU A 169 21.42 -22.55 -1.44
CA LEU A 169 20.15 -22.62 -0.74
C LEU A 169 19.01 -22.82 -1.73
N SER A 170 18.26 -23.93 -1.60
CA SER A 170 17.14 -24.28 -2.48
C SER A 170 15.76 -24.04 -1.87
N ASN A 171 15.68 -23.91 -0.54
CA ASN A 171 14.41 -23.80 0.19
C ASN A 171 14.17 -22.37 0.71
N VAL A 172 14.68 -21.37 0.01
CA VAL A 172 14.52 -19.95 0.36
C VAL A 172 13.75 -19.26 -0.73
N SER A 173 12.68 -18.57 -0.37
CA SER A 173 11.96 -17.68 -1.27
C SER A 173 12.55 -16.28 -1.16
N LEU A 174 12.94 -15.71 -2.29
CA LEU A 174 13.36 -14.31 -2.39
C LEU A 174 12.25 -13.50 -3.07
N SER A 175 11.97 -12.33 -2.51
CA SER A 175 11.00 -11.40 -3.07
C SER A 175 11.67 -10.02 -3.17
N PRO A 176 12.23 -9.69 -4.34
CA PRO A 176 12.81 -8.38 -4.56
C PRO A 176 11.76 -7.28 -4.41
N ASN A 177 12.11 -6.20 -3.72
CA ASN A 177 11.23 -5.05 -3.62
C ASN A 177 11.34 -4.19 -4.87
N ALA A 178 10.35 -4.33 -5.75
CA ALA A 178 10.28 -3.62 -7.03
C ALA A 178 10.37 -2.09 -6.91
N ALA A 179 9.98 -1.52 -5.77
CA ALA A 179 10.07 -0.08 -5.55
C ALA A 179 11.52 0.42 -5.43
N TYR A 180 12.45 -0.46 -5.07
CA TYR A 180 13.87 -0.15 -4.93
C TYR A 180 14.72 -0.62 -6.12
N ASP A 181 14.14 -1.38 -7.06
CA ASP A 181 14.88 -1.83 -8.24
C ASP A 181 14.95 -0.70 -9.29
N SER A 182 16.15 -0.12 -9.47
CA SER A 182 16.37 0.95 -10.42
C SER A 182 16.14 0.52 -11.88
N THR A 183 16.24 -0.79 -12.20
CA THR A 183 15.95 -1.32 -13.53
C THR A 183 14.46 -1.54 -13.77
N MET A 184 13.68 -1.83 -12.75
CA MET A 184 12.22 -1.92 -12.87
C MET A 184 11.57 -0.56 -13.14
N ASN A 185 12.17 0.54 -12.68
CA ASN A 185 11.76 1.88 -13.07
C ASN A 185 11.87 2.14 -14.59
N GLN A 186 12.72 1.41 -15.31
CA GLN A 186 12.75 1.43 -16.77
C GLN A 186 11.59 0.62 -17.40
N ASN A 187 10.98 -0.31 -16.67
CA ASN A 187 9.78 -1.04 -17.05
C ASN A 187 8.46 -0.31 -16.75
N ILE A 188 8.51 0.94 -16.28
CA ILE A 188 7.35 1.85 -16.16
C ILE A 188 6.48 1.82 -17.43
N ASN A 189 7.09 1.60 -18.60
CA ASN A 189 6.38 1.45 -19.85
C ASN A 189 5.41 0.25 -19.90
N ARG A 190 5.61 -0.80 -19.12
CA ARG A 190 4.70 -1.95 -19.09
C ARG A 190 3.42 -1.69 -18.31
N GLU A 191 3.49 -0.88 -17.24
CA GLU A 191 2.31 -0.57 -16.42
C GLU A 191 1.67 0.76 -16.82
N VAL A 192 2.48 1.77 -17.15
CA VAL A 192 2.00 3.10 -17.55
C VAL A 192 1.41 3.10 -18.95
N LEU A 193 1.92 2.27 -19.88
CA LEU A 193 1.40 2.23 -21.25
C LEU A 193 -0.07 1.78 -21.33
N PRO A 194 -0.52 0.68 -20.68
CA PRO A 194 -1.94 0.32 -20.67
C PRO A 194 -2.81 1.38 -20.01
N MET A 195 -2.32 2.00 -18.93
CA MET A 195 -3.03 3.08 -18.24
C MET A 195 -3.15 4.33 -19.12
N ALA A 196 -2.09 4.70 -19.82
CA ALA A 196 -2.11 5.81 -20.79
C ALA A 196 -3.06 5.53 -21.97
N ILE A 197 -3.07 4.31 -22.50
CA ILE A 197 -4.01 3.90 -23.56
C ILE A 197 -5.45 3.99 -23.05
N CYS A 198 -5.73 3.49 -21.85
CA CYS A 198 -7.06 3.57 -21.24
C CYS A 198 -7.50 5.03 -21.07
N MET A 199 -6.61 5.90 -20.60
CA MET A 199 -6.86 7.35 -20.47
C MET A 199 -7.19 7.98 -21.83
N VAL A 200 -6.40 7.69 -22.88
CA VAL A 200 -6.66 8.19 -24.25
C VAL A 200 -8.02 7.70 -24.77
N LEU A 201 -8.40 6.45 -24.50
CA LEU A 201 -9.71 5.92 -24.91
C LEU A 201 -10.87 6.63 -24.20
N VAL A 202 -10.72 6.92 -22.90
CA VAL A 202 -11.72 7.71 -22.14
C VAL A 202 -11.85 9.12 -22.71
N PHE A 203 -10.74 9.81 -22.99
CA PHE A 203 -10.77 11.13 -23.62
C PHE A 203 -11.36 11.09 -25.04
N ALA A 204 -11.00 10.09 -25.83
CA ALA A 204 -11.53 9.92 -27.18
C ALA A 204 -13.06 9.67 -27.16
N SER A 205 -13.55 8.85 -26.25
CA SER A 205 -14.99 8.58 -26.12
C SER A 205 -15.74 9.86 -25.70
N GLY A 206 -15.23 10.60 -24.73
CA GLY A 206 -15.78 11.90 -24.33
C GLY A 206 -15.79 12.90 -25.49
N TYR A 207 -14.69 12.99 -26.23
CA TYR A 207 -14.60 13.83 -27.41
C TYR A 207 -15.65 13.46 -28.48
N LEU A 208 -15.82 12.16 -28.77
CA LEU A 208 -16.80 11.69 -29.74
C LEU A 208 -18.24 12.02 -29.32
N ILE A 209 -18.57 11.91 -28.06
CA ILE A 209 -19.90 12.28 -27.53
C ILE A 209 -20.13 13.79 -27.76
N ILE A 210 -19.18 14.61 -27.35
CA ILE A 210 -19.26 16.07 -27.51
C ILE A 210 -19.34 16.42 -28.99
N TYR A 211 -18.50 15.82 -29.83
CA TYR A 211 -18.51 16.01 -31.29
C TYR A 211 -19.86 15.70 -31.90
N ASN A 212 -20.46 14.57 -31.56
CA ASN A 212 -21.79 14.16 -32.07
C ASN A 212 -22.89 15.13 -31.64
N ILE A 213 -22.88 15.60 -30.39
CA ILE A 213 -23.84 16.59 -29.88
C ILE A 213 -23.69 17.91 -30.65
N PHE A 214 -22.45 18.38 -30.83
CA PHE A 214 -22.19 19.61 -31.61
C PHE A 214 -22.60 19.46 -33.07
N GLN A 215 -22.36 18.32 -33.70
CA GLN A 215 -22.74 18.08 -35.09
C GLN A 215 -24.27 18.15 -35.29
N ILE A 216 -25.05 17.56 -34.36
CA ILE A 216 -26.50 17.62 -34.36
C ILE A 216 -26.98 19.06 -34.12
N SER A 217 -26.39 19.73 -33.14
CA SER A 217 -26.74 21.13 -32.80
C SER A 217 -26.47 22.09 -33.98
N VAL A 218 -25.29 21.98 -34.59
CA VAL A 218 -24.91 22.79 -35.76
C VAL A 218 -25.84 22.51 -36.95
N ALA A 219 -26.21 21.24 -37.20
CA ALA A 219 -27.15 20.91 -38.27
C ALA A 219 -28.54 21.51 -38.04
N SER A 220 -28.99 21.57 -36.80
CA SER A 220 -30.23 22.27 -36.39
C SER A 220 -30.15 23.79 -36.59
N ASP A 221 -29.01 24.35 -36.25
CA ASP A 221 -28.78 25.81 -36.27
C ASP A 221 -28.42 26.35 -37.66
N ILE A 222 -28.11 25.52 -38.65
CA ILE A 222 -27.81 25.94 -40.02
C ILE A 222 -28.92 26.81 -40.60
N ARG A 223 -30.17 26.46 -40.36
CA ARG A 223 -31.34 27.27 -40.83
C ARG A 223 -31.39 28.62 -40.12
N PHE A 224 -31.07 28.70 -38.86
CA PHE A 224 -31.01 29.94 -38.09
C PHE A 224 -29.87 30.85 -38.56
N TYR A 225 -28.68 30.29 -38.73
CA TYR A 225 -27.51 31.03 -39.24
C TYR A 225 -27.70 31.46 -40.71
N GLY A 226 -28.38 30.66 -41.51
CA GLY A 226 -28.77 31.00 -42.88
C GLY A 226 -29.65 32.24 -42.92
N ARG A 227 -30.66 32.34 -42.05
CA ARG A 227 -31.53 33.54 -41.92
C ARG A 227 -30.77 34.76 -41.44
N LEU A 228 -29.83 34.62 -40.48
CA LEU A 228 -28.96 35.72 -40.04
C LEU A 228 -28.09 36.25 -41.17
N LYS A 229 -27.59 35.37 -42.05
CA LYS A 229 -26.80 35.75 -43.20
C LYS A 229 -27.60 36.55 -44.26
N THR A 230 -28.88 36.22 -44.45
CA THR A 230 -29.77 37.00 -45.34
C THR A 230 -30.09 38.39 -44.79
N LEU A 231 -30.01 38.58 -43.47
CA LEU A 231 -30.14 39.88 -42.81
C LEU A 231 -28.83 40.71 -42.83
N GLY A 232 -27.76 40.21 -43.51
CA GLY A 232 -26.53 40.96 -43.73
C GLY A 232 -25.44 40.75 -42.69
N THR A 233 -25.54 39.71 -41.83
CA THR A 233 -24.47 39.41 -40.87
C THR A 233 -23.21 38.92 -41.59
N THR A 234 -22.06 39.45 -41.17
CA THR A 234 -20.75 39.06 -41.71
C THR A 234 -20.25 37.76 -41.11
N LYS A 235 -19.40 37.03 -41.87
CA LYS A 235 -18.72 35.80 -41.36
C LYS A 235 -18.03 36.01 -40.00
N ARG A 236 -17.43 37.19 -39.79
CA ARG A 236 -16.74 37.53 -38.52
C ARG A 236 -17.72 37.60 -37.33
N GLN A 237 -18.87 38.22 -37.55
CA GLN A 237 -19.90 38.35 -36.50
C GLN A 237 -20.48 36.99 -36.14
N LEU A 238 -20.77 36.13 -37.13
CA LEU A 238 -21.28 34.81 -36.94
C LEU A 238 -20.26 33.93 -36.16
N LYS A 239 -18.98 33.96 -36.56
CA LYS A 239 -17.90 33.26 -35.86
C LYS A 239 -17.78 33.73 -34.42
N LYS A 240 -17.81 35.06 -34.16
CA LYS A 240 -17.72 35.63 -32.81
C LYS A 240 -18.89 35.17 -31.92
N MET A 241 -20.08 35.03 -32.50
CA MET A 241 -21.27 34.57 -31.78
C MET A 241 -21.16 33.09 -31.38
N ILE A 242 -20.75 32.22 -32.31
CA ILE A 242 -20.55 30.78 -32.05
C ILE A 242 -19.48 30.57 -31.01
N TYR A 243 -18.30 31.23 -31.15
CA TYR A 243 -17.23 31.11 -30.14
C TYR A 243 -17.65 31.69 -28.80
N GLY A 244 -18.44 32.76 -28.78
CA GLY A 244 -18.96 33.34 -27.54
C GLY A 244 -19.91 32.41 -26.80
N GLN A 245 -20.76 31.66 -27.52
CA GLN A 245 -21.65 30.68 -26.96
C GLN A 245 -20.84 29.46 -26.41
N ALA A 246 -19.91 28.93 -27.21
CA ALA A 246 -19.05 27.83 -26.81
C ALA A 246 -18.23 28.19 -25.56
N ASN A 247 -17.64 29.40 -25.54
CA ASN A 247 -16.82 29.84 -24.40
C ASN A 247 -17.64 30.01 -23.11
N ARG A 248 -18.86 30.53 -23.18
CA ARG A 248 -19.75 30.63 -22.02
C ARG A 248 -20.17 29.27 -21.50
N LEU A 249 -20.48 28.34 -22.40
CA LEU A 249 -20.86 26.99 -22.05
C LEU A 249 -19.69 26.22 -21.37
N SER A 250 -18.48 26.38 -21.91
CA SER A 250 -17.26 25.81 -21.36
C SER A 250 -16.92 26.40 -20.00
N LEU A 251 -17.05 27.71 -19.83
CA LEU A 251 -16.75 28.40 -18.57
C LEU A 251 -17.65 27.94 -17.40
N ILE A 252 -18.87 27.49 -17.71
CA ILE A 252 -19.81 26.96 -16.72
C ILE A 252 -19.65 25.41 -16.59
N GLY A 253 -19.58 24.73 -17.73
CA GLY A 253 -19.56 23.27 -17.79
C GLY A 253 -18.30 22.64 -17.22
N ILE A 254 -17.12 23.24 -17.47
CA ILE A 254 -15.85 22.70 -16.98
C ILE A 254 -15.77 22.71 -15.45
N PRO A 255 -16.03 23.83 -14.75
CA PRO A 255 -16.01 23.82 -13.28
C PRO A 255 -17.03 22.86 -12.66
N ILE A 256 -18.23 22.80 -13.21
CA ILE A 256 -19.27 21.86 -12.73
C ILE A 256 -18.82 20.41 -12.94
N GLY A 257 -18.27 20.10 -14.11
CA GLY A 257 -17.74 18.76 -14.42
C GLY A 257 -16.59 18.35 -13.49
N LEU A 258 -15.68 19.27 -13.19
CA LEU A 258 -14.58 19.04 -12.26
C LEU A 258 -15.08 18.77 -10.83
N VAL A 259 -16.03 19.56 -10.34
CA VAL A 259 -16.61 19.35 -9.01
C VAL A 259 -17.32 18.00 -8.91
N ILE A 260 -18.15 17.67 -9.89
CA ILE A 260 -18.87 16.38 -9.92
C ILE A 260 -17.88 15.22 -10.02
N GLY A 261 -16.89 15.31 -10.91
CA GLY A 261 -15.85 14.30 -11.08
C GLY A 261 -15.04 14.08 -9.80
N TYR A 262 -14.69 15.16 -9.11
CA TYR A 262 -14.01 15.08 -7.82
C TYR A 262 -14.87 14.39 -6.75
N LEU A 263 -16.14 14.78 -6.62
CA LEU A 263 -17.04 14.18 -5.63
C LEU A 263 -17.27 12.68 -5.88
N LEU A 264 -17.47 12.30 -7.15
CA LEU A 264 -17.59 10.90 -7.52
C LEU A 264 -16.30 10.12 -7.24
N GLY A 265 -15.15 10.67 -7.58
CA GLY A 265 -13.85 10.07 -7.29
C GLY A 265 -13.60 9.91 -5.80
N ALA A 266 -13.92 10.91 -4.99
CA ALA A 266 -13.76 10.88 -3.54
C ALA A 266 -14.62 9.79 -2.86
N VAL A 267 -15.75 9.40 -3.47
CA VAL A 267 -16.61 8.32 -2.98
C VAL A 267 -16.19 6.95 -3.53
N LEU A 268 -15.91 6.87 -4.84
CA LEU A 268 -15.63 5.60 -5.50
C LEU A 268 -14.26 5.03 -5.18
N VAL A 269 -13.24 5.87 -5.11
CA VAL A 269 -11.85 5.42 -4.87
C VAL A 269 -11.69 4.73 -3.50
N PRO A 270 -12.16 5.29 -2.37
CA PRO A 270 -12.11 4.58 -1.10
C PRO A 270 -12.86 3.24 -1.12
N VAL A 271 -14.06 3.20 -1.73
CA VAL A 271 -14.87 1.96 -1.82
C VAL A 271 -14.13 0.88 -2.60
N MET A 272 -13.39 1.23 -3.66
CA MET A 272 -12.61 0.26 -4.43
C MET A 272 -11.37 -0.21 -3.66
N ILE A 273 -10.72 0.68 -2.92
CA ILE A 273 -9.51 0.37 -2.17
C ILE A 273 -9.81 -0.40 -0.88
N THR A 274 -10.88 -0.08 -0.16
CA THR A 274 -11.27 -0.82 1.06
C THR A 274 -11.60 -2.28 0.79
N GLY A 275 -12.00 -2.62 -0.43
CA GLY A 275 -12.18 -4.02 -0.85
C GLY A 275 -10.88 -4.80 -1.03
N THR A 276 -9.73 -4.12 -1.10
CA THR A 276 -8.42 -4.74 -1.41
C THR A 276 -7.35 -4.56 -0.34
N THR A 277 -7.33 -3.44 0.40
CA THR A 277 -6.19 -3.07 1.26
C THR A 277 -6.54 -2.41 2.60
N GLY A 278 -7.80 -2.39 3.03
CA GLY A 278 -8.18 -1.77 4.31
C GLY A 278 -8.56 -0.28 4.20
N GLU A 279 -8.21 0.54 5.18
CA GLU A 279 -8.66 1.94 5.25
C GLU A 279 -7.99 2.85 4.22
N ALA A 280 -8.78 3.41 3.30
CA ALA A 280 -8.31 4.44 2.36
C ALA A 280 -8.69 5.84 2.86
N LYS A 281 -7.70 6.72 3.03
CA LYS A 281 -7.93 8.15 3.29
C LYS A 281 -7.78 8.94 1.99
N THR A 282 -8.80 9.70 1.61
CA THR A 282 -8.71 10.64 0.49
C THR A 282 -7.95 11.89 0.92
N ALA A 283 -6.83 12.15 0.25
CA ALA A 283 -6.11 13.41 0.41
C ALA A 283 -6.59 14.42 -0.65
N VAL A 284 -6.95 15.62 -0.21
CA VAL A 284 -7.27 16.74 -1.10
C VAL A 284 -5.96 17.43 -1.49
N ASN A 285 -5.49 17.18 -2.72
CA ASN A 285 -4.35 17.89 -3.25
C ASN A 285 -4.83 18.93 -4.28
N PRO A 286 -4.74 20.25 -3.99
CA PRO A 286 -5.21 21.30 -4.90
C PRO A 286 -4.45 21.34 -6.22
N TYR A 287 -3.24 20.77 -6.31
CA TYR A 287 -2.48 20.70 -7.56
C TYR A 287 -3.06 19.73 -8.60
N ILE A 288 -4.06 18.92 -8.25
CA ILE A 288 -4.77 18.05 -9.21
C ILE A 288 -5.64 18.88 -10.18
N PHE A 289 -5.97 20.12 -9.81
CA PHE A 289 -6.86 21.02 -10.60
C PHE A 289 -6.09 22.05 -11.44
N ILE A 290 -4.77 22.02 -11.46
CA ILE A 290 -3.88 22.86 -12.25
C ILE A 290 -3.32 22.08 -13.43
#